data_6e4d60e9ef5f166d45f42b1f0a001042
#
_entry.id   6e4d60e9ef5f166d45f42b1f0a001042
#
_cell.length_a   1.000
_cell.length_b   1.000
_cell.length_c   1.000
_cell.angle_alpha   90.00
_cell.angle_beta   90.00
_cell.angle_gamma   90.00
#
_symmetry.space_group_name_H-M   'P 1'
#
loop_
_entity.id
_entity.type
_entity.pdbx_description
1 polymer ?
#
loop_
_entity_poly.entity_id
_entity_poly.type
_entity_poly.pdbx_seq_one_letter_code
_entity_poly.pdbx_strand_id
1 'polypeptide(L)'
;MLKHVKTDVLIIGSGLAGSIAALTAAEEGLQVIVITKTKHIKSGNSSYAQGGIVYKGIKDSPKKLKEDILKAGAGHCWEPAVDLISAKGPGLVKKILIDKLNIPFNYKAGKGNELKLTSEAAHSSKRIIYCADKTGDVI
;
A
#
# COMPACT_ATOMS: atom_id res chain seq x y z
N MET A 1 -27.06 -24.63 14.59
CA MET A 1 -25.75 -25.30 14.75
C MET A 1 -24.63 -24.30 14.55
N LEU A 2 -23.72 -24.17 15.50
CA LEU A 2 -22.49 -23.38 15.32
C LEU A 2 -21.55 -24.16 14.38
N LYS A 3 -21.13 -23.52 13.30
CA LYS A 3 -20.19 -24.09 12.34
C LYS A 3 -18.77 -23.70 12.77
N HIS A 4 -17.97 -24.68 13.17
CA HIS A 4 -16.56 -24.47 13.47
C HIS A 4 -15.73 -24.65 12.19
N VAL A 5 -14.86 -23.69 11.90
CA VAL A 5 -13.90 -23.74 10.81
C VAL A 5 -12.50 -23.59 11.40
N LYS A 6 -11.57 -24.46 11.02
CA LYS A 6 -10.16 -24.36 11.41
C LYS A 6 -9.38 -23.67 10.30
N THR A 7 -8.43 -22.86 10.67
CA THR A 7 -7.50 -22.17 9.76
C THR A 7 -6.18 -21.88 10.49
N ASP A 8 -5.10 -21.73 9.76
CA ASP A 8 -3.80 -21.33 10.34
C ASP A 8 -3.77 -19.84 10.66
N VAL A 9 -4.40 -19.03 9.80
CA VAL A 9 -4.44 -17.56 9.95
C VAL A 9 -5.85 -17.05 9.73
N LEU A 10 -6.36 -16.28 10.68
CA LEU A 10 -7.60 -15.52 10.55
C LEU A 10 -7.28 -14.02 10.41
N ILE A 11 -7.71 -13.41 9.32
CA ILE A 11 -7.53 -11.98 9.06
C ILE A 11 -8.88 -11.26 9.15
N ILE A 12 -8.92 -10.21 9.95
CA ILE A 12 -10.11 -9.40 10.15
C ILE A 12 -9.94 -8.09 9.37
N GLY A 13 -10.65 -7.99 8.26
CA GLY A 13 -10.64 -6.84 7.36
C GLY A 13 -10.03 -7.15 6.00
N SER A 14 -10.73 -6.72 4.94
CA SER A 14 -10.37 -6.93 3.54
C SER A 14 -9.79 -5.69 2.85
N GLY A 15 -9.30 -4.72 3.61
CA GLY A 15 -8.55 -3.59 3.07
C GLY A 15 -7.16 -4.03 2.58
N LEU A 16 -6.39 -3.12 1.97
CA LEU A 16 -5.08 -3.41 1.39
C LEU A 16 -4.15 -4.16 2.35
N ALA A 17 -4.08 -3.75 3.62
CA ALA A 17 -3.23 -4.41 4.62
C ALA A 17 -3.64 -5.87 4.84
N GLY A 18 -4.95 -6.13 5.03
CA GLY A 18 -5.46 -7.49 5.22
C GLY A 18 -5.29 -8.35 3.98
N SER A 19 -5.51 -7.80 2.79
CA SER A 19 -5.32 -8.52 1.53
C SER A 19 -3.86 -8.89 1.30
N ILE A 20 -2.91 -8.00 1.58
CA ILE A 20 -1.47 -8.30 1.47
C ILE A 20 -1.03 -9.32 2.52
N ALA A 21 -1.53 -9.23 3.75
CA ALA A 21 -1.25 -10.23 4.79
C ALA A 21 -1.78 -11.61 4.40
N ALA A 22 -3.01 -11.67 3.85
CA ALA A 22 -3.61 -12.92 3.36
C ALA A 22 -2.79 -13.53 2.22
N LEU A 23 -2.42 -12.72 1.25
CA LEU A 23 -1.60 -13.15 0.11
C LEU A 23 -0.26 -13.71 0.59
N THR A 24 0.41 -12.98 1.48
CA THR A 24 1.73 -13.41 2.02
C THR A 24 1.63 -14.71 2.80
N ALA A 25 0.63 -14.87 3.67
CA ALA A 25 0.44 -16.09 4.43
C ALA A 25 0.08 -17.29 3.52
N ALA A 26 -0.76 -17.07 2.52
CA ALA A 26 -1.13 -18.12 1.55
C ALA A 26 0.08 -18.58 0.70
N GLU A 27 1.01 -17.67 0.38
CA GLU A 27 2.25 -18.01 -0.33
C GLU A 27 3.22 -18.87 0.49
N GLU A 28 3.15 -18.74 1.80
CA GLU A 28 3.88 -19.62 2.73
C GLU A 28 3.16 -20.99 2.94
N GLY A 29 2.08 -21.26 2.18
CA GLY A 29 1.33 -22.49 2.23
C GLY A 29 0.31 -22.59 3.38
N LEU A 30 0.04 -21.49 4.09
CA LEU A 30 -0.89 -21.48 5.21
C LEU A 30 -2.35 -21.38 4.73
N GLN A 31 -3.25 -22.05 5.44
CA GLN A 31 -4.69 -21.89 5.25
C GLN A 31 -5.15 -20.56 5.85
N VAL A 32 -5.71 -19.70 5.02
CA VAL A 32 -6.09 -18.33 5.42
C VAL A 32 -7.58 -18.11 5.27
N ILE A 33 -8.19 -17.54 6.29
CA ILE A 33 -9.56 -17.03 6.25
C ILE A 33 -9.52 -15.51 6.42
N VAL A 34 -10.14 -14.80 5.47
CA VAL A 34 -10.36 -13.36 5.59
C VAL A 34 -11.83 -13.11 5.88
N ILE A 35 -12.13 -12.37 6.93
CA ILE A 35 -13.49 -11.94 7.25
C ILE A 35 -13.63 -10.43 7.13
N THR A 36 -14.78 -9.98 6.65
CA THR A 36 -15.11 -8.56 6.52
C THR A 36 -16.51 -8.28 7.07
N LYS A 37 -16.75 -7.06 7.52
CA LYS A 37 -18.04 -6.65 8.09
C LYS A 37 -19.16 -6.54 7.05
N THR A 38 -18.86 -6.52 5.78
CA THR A 38 -19.82 -6.30 4.70
C THR A 38 -19.81 -7.45 3.71
N LYS A 39 -20.85 -7.55 2.87
CA LYS A 39 -20.94 -8.54 1.79
C LYS A 39 -19.93 -8.28 0.66
N HIS A 40 -19.46 -7.05 0.52
CA HIS A 40 -18.52 -6.66 -0.54
C HIS A 40 -17.12 -6.45 0.05
N ILE A 41 -16.14 -7.15 -0.49
CA ILE A 41 -14.74 -7.06 -0.06
C ILE A 41 -14.13 -5.66 -0.28
N LYS A 42 -14.61 -4.93 -1.28
CA LYS A 42 -14.18 -3.57 -1.64
C LYS A 42 -14.88 -2.44 -0.86
N SER A 43 -15.51 -2.70 0.27
CA SER A 43 -16.23 -1.66 1.03
C SER A 43 -15.39 -0.96 2.11
N GLY A 44 -14.09 -1.20 2.14
CA GLY A 44 -13.16 -0.56 3.07
C GLY A 44 -12.60 0.77 2.57
N ASN A 45 -11.99 1.55 3.47
CA ASN A 45 -11.38 2.85 3.13
C ASN A 45 -10.30 2.76 2.03
N SER A 46 -9.65 1.60 1.88
CA SER A 46 -8.65 1.41 0.83
C SER A 46 -9.23 1.63 -0.58
N SER A 47 -10.45 1.15 -0.84
CA SER A 47 -11.10 1.31 -2.15
C SER A 47 -11.55 2.74 -2.46
N TYR A 48 -11.69 3.60 -1.44
CA TYR A 48 -12.05 5.01 -1.60
C TYR A 48 -10.82 5.94 -1.71
N ALA A 49 -9.61 5.43 -1.59
CA ALA A 49 -8.40 6.23 -1.70
C ALA A 49 -8.20 6.70 -3.14
N GLN A 50 -8.20 8.02 -3.37
CA GLN A 50 -8.12 8.64 -4.69
C GLN A 50 -6.68 8.95 -5.11
N GLY A 51 -5.93 9.65 -4.27
CA GLY A 51 -4.61 10.19 -4.58
C GLY A 51 -3.63 9.18 -5.16
N GLY A 52 -2.88 8.51 -4.34
CA GLY A 52 -1.90 7.54 -4.80
C GLY A 52 -1.25 6.81 -3.64
N ILE A 53 -0.19 6.09 -3.95
CA ILE A 53 0.61 5.39 -2.94
C ILE A 53 2.06 5.88 -2.98
N VAL A 54 2.65 6.01 -1.80
CA VAL A 54 4.05 6.42 -1.66
C VAL A 54 4.97 5.34 -2.23
N TYR A 55 5.80 5.77 -3.15
CA TYR A 55 6.84 4.95 -3.79
C TYR A 55 8.20 5.64 -3.62
N LYS A 56 9.05 5.62 -4.61
CA LYS A 56 10.39 6.19 -4.62
C LYS A 56 10.51 7.29 -5.67
N GLY A 57 10.98 8.45 -5.27
CA GLY A 57 11.34 9.56 -6.18
C GLY A 57 12.75 9.42 -6.79
N ILE A 58 13.06 10.25 -7.80
CA ILE A 58 14.36 10.21 -8.50
C ILE A 58 15.52 10.64 -7.59
N LYS A 59 15.33 11.71 -6.79
CA LYS A 59 16.31 12.25 -5.81
C LYS A 59 15.79 12.08 -4.38
N ASP A 60 15.27 10.91 -4.09
CA ASP A 60 14.59 10.59 -2.84
C ASP A 60 15.37 9.56 -2.02
N SER A 61 15.04 9.47 -0.72
CA SER A 61 15.67 8.51 0.18
C SER A 61 14.71 8.16 1.33
N PRO A 62 14.92 7.00 1.99
CA PRO A 62 14.18 6.66 3.21
C PRO A 62 14.28 7.76 4.28
N LYS A 63 15.43 8.42 4.41
CA LYS A 63 15.63 9.52 5.35
C LYS A 63 14.72 10.69 5.05
N LYS A 64 14.65 11.13 3.78
CA LYS A 64 13.73 12.22 3.37
C LYS A 64 12.27 11.85 3.59
N LEU A 65 11.89 10.61 3.30
CA LEU A 65 10.53 10.15 3.55
C LEU A 65 10.21 10.15 5.04
N LYS A 66 11.14 9.68 5.90
CA LYS A 66 11.01 9.75 7.36
C LYS A 66 10.81 11.18 7.84
N GLU A 67 11.66 12.11 7.37
CA GLU A 67 11.57 13.52 7.74
C GLU A 67 10.22 14.15 7.36
N ASP A 68 9.71 13.85 6.15
CA ASP A 68 8.41 14.31 5.70
C ASP A 68 7.27 13.76 6.56
N ILE A 69 7.30 12.46 6.91
CA ILE A 69 6.29 11.83 7.76
C ILE A 69 6.30 12.45 9.16
N LEU A 70 7.47 12.60 9.78
CA LEU A 70 7.59 13.18 11.12
C LEU A 70 7.12 14.64 11.14
N LYS A 71 7.47 15.42 10.11
CA LYS A 71 7.02 16.80 9.95
C LYS A 71 5.49 16.88 9.82
N ALA A 72 4.89 16.04 8.98
CA ALA A 72 3.45 16.02 8.78
C ALA A 72 2.71 15.56 10.04
N GLY A 73 3.28 14.63 10.79
CA GLY A 73 2.71 14.10 12.02
C GLY A 73 2.81 15.02 13.24
N ALA A 74 3.57 16.13 13.17
CA ALA A 74 3.63 17.18 14.18
C ALA A 74 3.80 16.65 15.63
N GLY A 75 4.65 15.65 15.82
CA GLY A 75 4.92 15.05 17.13
C GLY A 75 3.98 13.90 17.53
N HIS A 76 3.02 13.52 16.68
CA HIS A 76 2.09 12.40 16.97
C HIS A 76 2.50 11.08 16.30
N CYS A 77 3.68 11.00 15.72
CA CYS A 77 4.16 9.79 15.07
C CYS A 77 4.75 8.80 16.08
N TRP A 78 4.46 7.51 15.85
CA TRP A 78 5.23 6.44 16.48
C TRP A 78 6.46 6.13 15.61
N GLU A 79 7.61 6.63 16.06
CA GLU A 79 8.85 6.60 15.26
C GLU A 79 9.25 5.21 14.76
N PRO A 80 9.13 4.09 15.53
CA PRO A 80 9.47 2.77 15.00
C PRO A 80 8.63 2.37 13.77
N ALA A 81 7.36 2.78 13.70
CA ALA A 81 6.53 2.55 12.51
C ALA A 81 6.99 3.43 11.34
N VAL A 82 7.36 4.69 11.61
CA VAL A 82 7.88 5.60 10.58
C VAL A 82 9.18 5.06 9.98
N ASP A 83 10.08 4.54 10.82
CA ASP A 83 11.33 3.92 10.37
C ASP A 83 11.06 2.70 9.48
N LEU A 84 10.15 1.83 9.89
CA LEU A 84 9.76 0.66 9.11
C LEU A 84 9.16 1.04 7.75
N ILE A 85 8.20 1.96 7.75
CA ILE A 85 7.49 2.40 6.54
C ILE A 85 8.46 3.09 5.58
N SER A 86 9.28 4.00 6.06
CA SER A 86 10.21 4.75 5.21
C SER A 86 11.31 3.86 4.62
N ALA A 87 11.79 2.88 5.38
CA ALA A 87 12.85 1.98 4.92
C ALA A 87 12.32 0.89 3.98
N LYS A 88 11.18 0.27 4.28
CA LYS A 88 10.69 -0.91 3.58
C LYS A 88 9.50 -0.65 2.64
N GLY A 89 8.68 0.36 2.91
CA GLY A 89 7.45 0.62 2.17
C GLY A 89 7.65 0.72 0.65
N PRO A 90 8.53 1.59 0.15
CA PRO A 90 8.75 1.73 -1.30
C PRO A 90 9.19 0.44 -1.99
N GLY A 91 10.02 -0.37 -1.33
CA GLY A 91 10.44 -1.68 -1.85
C GLY A 91 9.30 -2.69 -1.91
N LEU A 92 8.41 -2.70 -0.92
CA LEU A 92 7.24 -3.57 -0.90
C LEU A 92 6.21 -3.15 -1.96
N VAL A 93 5.97 -1.86 -2.14
CA VAL A 93 5.13 -1.34 -3.22
C VAL A 93 5.65 -1.83 -4.57
N LYS A 94 6.96 -1.74 -4.82
CA LYS A 94 7.55 -2.27 -6.04
C LYS A 94 7.31 -3.76 -6.17
N LYS A 95 7.76 -4.54 -5.20
CA LYS A 95 7.71 -6.01 -5.24
C LYS A 95 6.30 -6.55 -5.42
N ILE A 96 5.33 -5.99 -4.70
CA ILE A 96 3.98 -6.55 -4.64
C ILE A 96 3.07 -5.90 -5.68
N LEU A 97 2.92 -4.57 -5.65
CA LEU A 97 1.92 -3.91 -6.48
C LEU A 97 2.38 -3.77 -7.94
N ILE A 98 3.66 -3.45 -8.16
CA ILE A 98 4.18 -3.25 -9.52
C ILE A 98 4.57 -4.58 -10.15
N ASP A 99 5.51 -5.30 -9.53
CA ASP A 99 6.16 -6.45 -10.18
C ASP A 99 5.27 -7.71 -10.16
N LYS A 100 4.53 -7.94 -9.05
CA LYS A 100 3.74 -9.16 -8.88
C LYS A 100 2.30 -9.01 -9.36
N LEU A 101 1.60 -7.97 -8.90
CA LEU A 101 0.19 -7.75 -9.21
C LEU A 101 -0.01 -6.96 -10.51
N ASN A 102 1.05 -6.40 -11.10
CA ASN A 102 0.99 -5.61 -12.32
C ASN A 102 -0.09 -4.51 -12.26
N ILE A 103 -0.21 -3.83 -11.12
CA ILE A 103 -1.17 -2.73 -10.98
C ILE A 103 -0.90 -1.67 -12.05
N PRO A 104 -1.91 -1.22 -12.82
CA PRO A 104 -1.75 -0.33 -13.97
C PRO A 104 -1.53 1.12 -13.54
N PHE A 105 -0.42 1.38 -12.83
CA PHE A 105 -0.02 2.75 -12.49
C PHE A 105 0.24 3.58 -13.74
N ASN A 106 0.10 4.90 -13.62
CA ASN A 106 0.33 5.80 -14.73
C ASN A 106 1.81 5.89 -15.11
N TYR A 107 2.10 5.84 -16.39
CA TYR A 107 3.44 6.00 -16.97
C TYR A 107 3.58 7.33 -17.71
N LYS A 108 4.82 7.77 -17.91
CA LYS A 108 5.12 8.97 -18.71
C LYS A 108 4.95 8.67 -20.18
N ALA A 109 4.24 9.54 -20.89
CA ALA A 109 4.08 9.42 -22.34
C ALA A 109 5.45 9.45 -23.05
N GLY A 110 5.66 8.50 -23.98
CA GLY A 110 6.87 8.44 -24.80
C GLY A 110 8.17 8.04 -24.10
N LYS A 111 8.11 7.60 -22.83
CA LYS A 111 9.29 7.21 -22.02
C LYS A 111 9.29 5.76 -21.54
N GLY A 112 8.76 4.85 -22.33
CA GLY A 112 8.73 3.41 -22.00
C GLY A 112 8.00 3.15 -20.68
N ASN A 113 8.61 2.36 -19.79
CA ASN A 113 8.03 1.97 -18.51
C ASN A 113 8.41 2.93 -17.36
N GLU A 114 8.62 4.22 -17.62
CA GLU A 114 8.91 5.18 -16.57
C GLU A 114 7.62 5.64 -15.88
N LEU A 115 7.48 5.33 -14.58
CA LEU A 115 6.31 5.70 -13.77
C LEU A 115 6.14 7.22 -13.70
N LYS A 116 4.91 7.68 -13.81
CA LYS A 116 4.58 9.10 -13.60
C LYS A 116 4.47 9.35 -12.10
N LEU A 117 5.33 10.24 -11.59
CA LEU A 117 5.38 10.58 -10.17
C LEU A 117 4.71 11.93 -9.91
N THR A 118 3.98 12.01 -8.81
CA THR A 118 3.44 13.24 -8.25
C THR A 118 3.87 13.45 -6.80
N SER A 119 3.54 14.59 -6.24
CA SER A 119 3.71 14.90 -4.82
C SER A 119 2.43 15.55 -4.29
N GLU A 120 2.15 15.32 -3.04
CA GLU A 120 1.10 15.98 -2.27
C GLU A 120 1.73 16.91 -1.22
N ALA A 121 0.91 17.71 -0.51
CA ALA A 121 1.36 18.83 0.31
C ALA A 121 2.48 18.50 1.32
N ALA A 122 2.50 17.32 1.92
CA ALA A 122 3.50 16.96 2.94
C ALA A 122 4.81 16.38 2.35
N HIS A 123 4.90 16.21 1.04
CA HIS A 123 6.07 15.57 0.42
C HIS A 123 7.09 16.57 -0.10
N SER A 124 8.34 16.44 0.33
CA SER A 124 9.49 17.21 -0.19
C SER A 124 9.99 16.72 -1.57
N SER A 125 9.52 15.57 -2.04
CA SER A 125 9.90 14.95 -3.31
C SER A 125 8.68 14.35 -4.01
N LYS A 126 8.72 14.36 -5.36
CA LYS A 126 7.73 13.60 -6.16
C LYS A 126 8.00 12.11 -6.00
N ARG A 127 7.17 11.41 -5.24
CA ARG A 127 7.33 9.97 -4.93
C ARG A 127 6.04 9.17 -4.97
N ILE A 128 4.92 9.78 -5.29
CA ILE A 128 3.62 9.15 -5.31
C ILE A 128 3.35 8.61 -6.70
N ILE A 129 2.98 7.34 -6.80
CA ILE A 129 2.44 6.70 -7.99
C ILE A 129 0.94 6.53 -7.86
N TYR A 130 0.21 6.56 -8.97
CA TYR A 130 -1.24 6.60 -8.96
C TYR A 130 -1.86 5.99 -10.21
N CYS A 131 -3.13 5.59 -10.13
CA CYS A 131 -3.94 5.09 -11.22
C CYS A 131 -5.06 6.10 -11.50
N ALA A 132 -4.79 7.11 -12.34
CA ALA A 132 -5.69 8.24 -12.55
C ALA A 132 -6.20 8.80 -11.21
N ASP A 133 -7.51 8.86 -10.97
CA ASP A 133 -8.13 9.30 -9.71
C ASP A 133 -8.82 8.15 -8.96
N LYS A 134 -8.35 6.93 -9.15
CA LYS A 134 -8.97 5.69 -8.65
C LYS A 134 -7.97 4.70 -8.08
N THR A 135 -6.87 5.18 -7.51
CA THR A 135 -5.77 4.31 -7.07
C THR A 135 -6.24 3.22 -6.09
N GLY A 136 -7.09 3.57 -5.13
CA GLY A 136 -7.59 2.62 -4.14
C GLY A 136 -8.57 1.58 -4.71
N ASP A 137 -9.35 1.93 -5.71
CA ASP A 137 -10.26 0.97 -6.38
C ASP A 137 -9.51 -0.03 -7.26
N VAL A 138 -8.36 0.39 -7.78
CA VAL A 138 -7.52 -0.44 -8.68
C VAL A 138 -6.59 -1.37 -7.90
N ILE A 139 -6.10 -0.94 -6.74
CA ILE A 139 -5.29 -1.76 -5.83
C ILE A 139 -6.17 -2.72 -5.04
#